data_bbd30d665853b72fb5d2a8cbb7c0047f
#
_entry.id   bbd30d665853b72fb5d2a8cbb7c0047f
#
_cell.length_a   1.000
_cell.length_b   1.000
_cell.length_c   1.000
_cell.angle_alpha   90.00
_cell.angle_beta   90.00
_cell.angle_gamma   90.00
#
_symmetry.space_group_name_H-M   'P 1'
#
loop_
_entity.id
_entity.type
_entity.pdbx_description
1 polymer ?
#
loop_
_entity_poly.entity_id
_entity_poly.type
_entity_poly.pdbx_seq_one_letter_code
_entity_poly.pdbx_strand_id
1 'polypeptide(L)'
;MSEDSIAKSKSGSQHRLFLPLMIGSCISLVLVLFMIGYMTLTTPEPRPDDIYTIMKNAKAKADADKAGAGNGDDAAPAVPEDATMLPDGTFDFARYSYYSFPLPFVANLSNGKGLLTVEIAIATYGNTLASEKVMKQLETFNPKMRSAINFKLSEQTLDDVNTVAKRNKLAKALLSEVRLVVDGQTPTAPSAITDLHFIKFVLSGT
;
A
#
# COMPACT_ATOMS: atom_id res chain seq x y z
N MET A 1 14.63 78.33 25.99
CA MET A 1 15.26 78.51 24.69
C MET A 1 15.70 77.10 24.31
N SER A 2 14.87 76.34 23.66
CA SER A 2 14.69 76.28 22.18
C SER A 2 15.84 75.45 21.61
N GLU A 3 15.66 74.36 21.00
CA GLU A 3 15.03 74.10 19.74
C GLU A 3 14.81 72.62 19.49
N ASP A 4 13.61 72.27 19.13
CA ASP A 4 13.22 71.02 18.52
C ASP A 4 13.87 70.87 17.14
N SER A 5 14.53 69.74 16.89
CA SER A 5 14.96 69.40 15.56
C SER A 5 14.29 68.08 15.14
N ILE A 6 13.19 68.22 14.37
CA ILE A 6 12.37 67.17 13.81
C ILE A 6 13.14 66.43 12.72
N ALA A 7 13.56 65.23 12.98
CA ALA A 7 14.07 64.31 11.98
C ALA A 7 12.88 63.68 11.20
N LYS A 8 12.61 64.17 10.03
CA LYS A 8 11.59 63.72 9.06
C LYS A 8 12.03 62.40 8.41
N SER A 9 11.54 61.30 8.94
CA SER A 9 11.77 59.94 8.39
C SER A 9 11.20 59.83 6.96
N LYS A 10 12.09 59.66 6.00
CA LYS A 10 11.76 59.28 4.60
C LYS A 10 11.45 57.76 4.53
N SER A 11 10.28 57.35 4.94
CA SER A 11 9.84 55.98 4.86
C SER A 11 8.70 55.75 3.85
N GLY A 12 8.77 56.32 2.67
CA GLY A 12 7.64 56.29 1.73
C GLY A 12 7.87 55.60 0.40
N SER A 13 9.09 55.19 0.06
CA SER A 13 9.41 54.74 -1.31
C SER A 13 9.62 53.26 -1.52
N GLN A 14 9.90 52.48 -0.50
CA GLN A 14 10.20 51.04 -0.63
C GLN A 14 8.96 50.19 -0.79
N HIS A 15 7.81 50.55 -0.24
CA HIS A 15 6.57 49.76 -0.35
C HIS A 15 5.97 49.70 -1.77
N ARG A 16 6.27 50.67 -2.64
CA ARG A 16 5.67 50.69 -3.99
C ARG A 16 6.33 49.69 -4.96
N LEU A 17 7.55 49.27 -4.69
CA LEU A 17 8.27 48.27 -5.49
C LEU A 17 8.07 46.82 -5.01
N PHE A 18 7.80 46.64 -3.70
CA PHE A 18 7.58 45.30 -3.15
C PHE A 18 6.26 44.66 -3.59
N LEU A 19 5.19 45.45 -3.76
CA LEU A 19 3.88 44.94 -4.12
C LEU A 19 3.85 44.24 -5.50
N PRO A 20 4.37 44.89 -6.60
CA PRO A 20 4.40 44.23 -7.91
C PRO A 20 5.35 43.00 -7.94
N LEU A 21 6.45 43.04 -7.16
CA LEU A 21 7.40 41.93 -7.08
C LEU A 21 6.74 40.70 -6.40
N MET A 22 5.98 40.86 -5.32
CA MET A 22 5.25 39.79 -4.65
C MET A 22 4.16 39.23 -5.55
N ILE A 23 3.41 40.05 -6.25
CA ILE A 23 2.35 39.58 -7.17
C ILE A 23 2.97 38.80 -8.33
N GLY A 24 4.08 39.25 -8.90
CA GLY A 24 4.79 38.53 -9.95
C GLY A 24 5.32 37.18 -9.52
N SER A 25 5.84 37.08 -8.28
CA SER A 25 6.30 35.80 -7.70
C SER A 25 5.16 34.81 -7.49
N CYS A 26 4.00 35.26 -7.00
CA CYS A 26 2.82 34.39 -6.82
C CYS A 26 2.28 33.87 -8.15
N ILE A 27 2.21 34.72 -9.17
CA ILE A 27 1.74 34.33 -10.51
C ILE A 27 2.70 33.31 -11.14
N SER A 28 4.01 33.49 -10.98
CA SER A 28 5.02 32.55 -11.47
C SER A 28 4.88 31.18 -10.81
N LEU A 29 4.67 31.12 -9.49
CA LEU A 29 4.51 29.90 -8.75
C LEU A 29 3.24 29.13 -9.15
N VAL A 30 2.13 29.85 -9.36
CA VAL A 30 0.88 29.25 -9.86
C VAL A 30 1.05 28.70 -11.28
N LEU A 31 1.75 29.38 -12.16
CA LEU A 31 2.05 28.91 -13.52
C LEU A 31 2.92 27.64 -13.51
N VAL A 32 3.93 27.56 -12.63
CA VAL A 32 4.78 26.38 -12.49
C VAL A 32 3.95 25.19 -11.97
N LEU A 33 3.11 25.39 -10.95
CA LEU A 33 2.24 24.34 -10.43
C LEU A 33 1.21 23.87 -11.48
N PHE A 34 0.67 24.81 -12.26
CA PHE A 34 -0.25 24.47 -13.35
C PHE A 34 0.46 23.67 -14.46
N MET A 35 1.70 24.02 -14.79
CA MET A 35 2.48 23.32 -15.81
C MET A 35 2.85 21.88 -15.34
N ILE A 36 3.19 21.70 -14.07
CA ILE A 36 3.44 20.38 -13.48
C ILE A 36 2.15 19.54 -13.47
N GLY A 37 1.02 20.13 -13.03
CA GLY A 37 -0.28 19.47 -13.04
C GLY A 37 -0.74 19.10 -14.45
N TYR A 38 -0.53 19.97 -15.43
CA TYR A 38 -0.84 19.70 -16.83
C TYR A 38 0.03 18.58 -17.40
N MET A 39 1.33 18.56 -17.10
CA MET A 39 2.22 17.46 -17.52
C MET A 39 1.83 16.12 -16.91
N THR A 40 1.42 16.08 -15.65
CA THR A 40 0.97 14.82 -15.01
C THR A 40 -0.36 14.32 -15.57
N LEU A 41 -1.26 15.22 -15.98
CA LEU A 41 -2.54 14.84 -16.57
C LEU A 41 -2.44 14.44 -18.06
N THR A 42 -1.43 14.97 -18.78
CA THR A 42 -1.24 14.71 -20.22
C THR A 42 -0.21 13.61 -20.50
N THR A 43 0.53 13.12 -19.50
CA THR A 43 1.32 11.90 -19.68
C THR A 43 0.34 10.73 -19.87
N PRO A 44 0.26 10.15 -21.07
CA PRO A 44 -0.59 8.98 -21.29
C PRO A 44 -0.11 7.87 -20.34
N GLU A 45 -1.04 7.27 -19.61
CA GLU A 45 -0.73 6.06 -18.86
C GLU A 45 -0.09 5.06 -19.81
N PRO A 46 1.04 4.44 -19.43
CA PRO A 46 1.70 3.44 -20.28
C PRO A 46 0.68 2.34 -20.57
N ARG A 47 0.31 2.21 -21.85
CA ARG A 47 -0.58 1.14 -22.27
C ARG A 47 0.10 -0.21 -22.03
N PRO A 48 -0.66 -1.27 -21.76
CA PRO A 48 -0.09 -2.62 -21.62
C PRO A 48 0.84 -2.99 -22.78
N ASP A 49 0.54 -2.52 -23.98
CA ASP A 49 1.35 -2.72 -25.19
C ASP A 49 2.73 -2.02 -25.13
N ASP A 50 2.83 -0.87 -24.44
CA ASP A 50 4.09 -0.15 -24.26
C ASP A 50 5.00 -0.88 -23.26
N ILE A 51 4.43 -1.47 -22.23
CA ILE A 51 5.16 -2.31 -21.26
C ILE A 51 5.71 -3.55 -21.98
N TYR A 52 4.92 -4.14 -22.87
CA TYR A 52 5.34 -5.30 -23.66
C TYR A 52 6.49 -4.96 -24.62
N THR A 53 6.46 -3.81 -25.26
CA THR A 53 7.53 -3.33 -26.14
C THR A 53 8.79 -2.96 -25.37
N ILE A 54 8.65 -2.37 -24.18
CA ILE A 54 9.80 -2.07 -23.30
C ILE A 54 10.45 -3.38 -22.81
N MET A 55 9.67 -4.36 -22.38
CA MET A 55 10.19 -5.69 -21.99
C MET A 55 10.83 -6.42 -23.16
N LYS A 56 10.24 -6.38 -24.36
CA LYS A 56 10.80 -6.97 -25.58
C LYS A 56 12.13 -6.31 -25.97
N ASN A 57 12.23 -5.00 -25.86
CA ASN A 57 13.45 -4.26 -26.16
C ASN A 57 14.53 -4.46 -25.08
N ALA A 58 14.15 -4.55 -23.80
CA ALA A 58 15.08 -4.89 -22.72
C ALA A 58 15.63 -6.30 -22.88
N LYS A 59 14.80 -7.24 -23.31
CA LYS A 59 15.21 -8.62 -23.61
C LYS A 59 16.13 -8.69 -24.83
N ALA A 60 15.80 -7.99 -25.92
CA ALA A 60 16.64 -7.92 -27.12
C ALA A 60 18.02 -7.33 -26.82
N LYS A 61 18.10 -6.39 -25.87
CA LYS A 61 19.36 -5.79 -25.42
C LYS A 61 20.17 -6.74 -24.53
N ALA A 62 19.49 -7.48 -23.64
CA ALA A 62 20.14 -8.51 -22.80
C ALA A 62 20.63 -9.71 -23.63
N ASP A 63 19.92 -10.05 -24.71
CA ASP A 63 20.31 -11.11 -25.64
C ASP A 63 21.46 -10.66 -26.54
N ALA A 64 21.56 -9.37 -26.92
CA ALA A 64 22.67 -8.80 -27.66
C ALA A 64 23.96 -8.76 -26.82
N ASP A 65 23.88 -8.49 -25.53
CA ASP A 65 25.05 -8.53 -24.63
C ASP A 65 25.52 -9.96 -24.32
N LYS A 66 24.66 -10.98 -24.48
CA LYS A 66 25.01 -12.40 -24.36
C LYS A 66 25.58 -13.03 -25.68
N ALA A 67 25.37 -12.41 -26.82
CA ALA A 67 25.84 -12.93 -28.10
C ALA A 67 27.38 -12.85 -28.30
N GLY A 68 28.12 -12.36 -27.29
CA GLY A 68 29.56 -12.35 -27.25
C GLY A 68 30.23 -13.60 -26.63
N ALA A 69 29.49 -14.59 -26.13
CA ALA A 69 30.08 -15.79 -25.53
C ALA A 69 29.25 -17.04 -25.90
N GLY A 70 29.70 -17.73 -26.93
CA GLY A 70 29.69 -19.18 -27.22
C GLY A 70 28.45 -20.03 -26.99
N ASN A 71 27.98 -20.59 -28.09
CA ASN A 71 27.42 -21.95 -28.29
C ASN A 71 26.51 -22.59 -27.26
N GLY A 72 25.31 -22.94 -27.74
CA GLY A 72 24.65 -24.19 -27.36
C GLY A 72 23.29 -24.08 -26.75
N ASP A 73 22.37 -24.73 -27.45
CA ASP A 73 21.00 -25.15 -27.02
C ASP A 73 19.90 -24.13 -27.04
N ASP A 74 18.84 -24.47 -27.81
CA ASP A 74 17.50 -23.94 -27.84
C ASP A 74 16.85 -23.97 -26.45
N ALA A 75 17.31 -23.11 -25.56
CA ALA A 75 16.61 -22.88 -24.30
C ALA A 75 15.41 -21.96 -24.60
N ALA A 76 14.22 -22.52 -24.59
CA ALA A 76 12.98 -21.76 -24.49
C ALA A 76 13.15 -20.64 -23.46
N PRO A 77 12.61 -19.43 -23.69
CA PRO A 77 12.76 -18.31 -22.76
C PRO A 77 12.35 -18.76 -21.36
N ALA A 78 13.27 -18.61 -20.40
CA ALA A 78 13.02 -19.01 -19.03
C ALA A 78 11.76 -18.27 -18.53
N VAL A 79 10.67 -19.01 -18.37
CA VAL A 79 9.45 -18.51 -17.75
C VAL A 79 9.80 -18.21 -16.29
N PRO A 80 9.52 -17.00 -15.78
CA PRO A 80 9.72 -16.73 -14.35
C PRO A 80 9.01 -17.80 -13.50
N GLU A 81 9.66 -18.26 -12.44
CA GLU A 81 9.14 -19.34 -11.59
C GLU A 81 7.75 -19.05 -10.97
N ASP A 82 7.38 -17.78 -10.89
CA ASP A 82 6.11 -17.28 -10.35
C ASP A 82 5.04 -16.99 -11.44
N ALA A 83 5.33 -17.24 -12.70
CA ALA A 83 4.38 -17.05 -13.81
C ALA A 83 3.70 -18.35 -14.20
N THR A 84 2.36 -18.32 -14.31
CA THR A 84 1.55 -19.42 -14.83
C THR A 84 1.07 -19.08 -16.24
N MET A 85 1.28 -19.95 -17.20
CA MET A 85 0.78 -19.78 -18.56
C MET A 85 -0.72 -20.05 -18.59
N LEU A 86 -1.50 -19.09 -19.03
CA LEU A 86 -2.94 -19.22 -19.21
C LEU A 86 -3.27 -19.95 -20.55
N PRO A 87 -4.49 -20.50 -20.68
CA PRO A 87 -4.89 -21.20 -21.91
C PRO A 87 -4.87 -20.34 -23.18
N ASP A 88 -4.94 -19.02 -23.04
CA ASP A 88 -4.84 -18.04 -24.13
C ASP A 88 -3.39 -17.70 -24.52
N GLY A 89 -2.39 -18.31 -23.88
CA GLY A 89 -0.98 -18.08 -24.13
C GLY A 89 -0.38 -16.87 -23.42
N THR A 90 -1.17 -16.19 -22.58
CA THR A 90 -0.66 -15.09 -21.74
C THR A 90 -0.07 -15.62 -20.43
N PHE A 91 0.78 -14.83 -19.80
CA PHE A 91 1.35 -15.17 -18.49
C PHE A 91 0.60 -14.45 -17.37
N ASP A 92 0.18 -15.23 -16.37
CA ASP A 92 -0.41 -14.72 -15.14
C ASP A 92 0.67 -14.71 -14.04
N PHE A 93 1.05 -13.52 -13.60
CA PHE A 93 2.09 -13.32 -12.59
C PHE A 93 1.48 -13.28 -11.20
N ALA A 94 2.23 -13.82 -10.24
CA ALA A 94 1.84 -13.72 -8.84
C ALA A 94 1.86 -12.25 -8.38
N ARG A 95 0.81 -11.87 -7.64
CA ARG A 95 0.61 -10.53 -7.11
C ARG A 95 -0.08 -10.56 -5.76
N TYR A 96 0.04 -9.47 -5.02
CA TYR A 96 -0.72 -9.29 -3.80
C TYR A 96 -2.19 -8.98 -4.12
N SER A 97 -3.07 -9.66 -3.40
CA SER A 97 -4.51 -9.40 -3.37
C SER A 97 -4.95 -9.21 -1.93
N TYR A 98 -5.97 -8.40 -1.68
CA TYR A 98 -6.39 -8.04 -0.33
C TYR A 98 -7.87 -8.38 -0.14
N TYR A 99 -8.16 -9.10 0.95
CA TYR A 99 -9.50 -9.34 1.43
C TYR A 99 -9.79 -8.43 2.61
N SER A 100 -10.82 -7.59 2.50
CA SER A 100 -11.27 -6.72 3.59
C SER A 100 -12.59 -7.23 4.16
N PHE A 101 -12.68 -7.29 5.47
CA PHE A 101 -13.95 -7.64 6.12
C PHE A 101 -14.97 -6.52 5.92
N PRO A 102 -16.23 -6.83 5.56
CA PRO A 102 -17.25 -5.82 5.22
C PRO A 102 -17.68 -4.98 6.43
N LEU A 103 -17.48 -5.47 7.64
CA LEU A 103 -17.82 -4.77 8.87
C LEU A 103 -16.61 -4.73 9.81
N PRO A 104 -16.42 -3.65 10.56
CA PRO A 104 -15.37 -3.55 11.57
C PRO A 104 -15.59 -4.60 12.67
N PHE A 105 -14.50 -4.91 13.36
CA PHE A 105 -14.52 -5.70 14.58
C PHE A 105 -14.62 -4.76 15.76
N VAL A 106 -15.51 -5.09 16.70
CA VAL A 106 -15.71 -4.33 17.93
C VAL A 106 -15.59 -5.31 19.10
N ALA A 107 -14.65 -5.06 19.99
CA ALA A 107 -14.39 -5.92 21.14
C ALA A 107 -14.22 -5.10 22.42
N ASN A 108 -14.86 -5.54 23.50
CA ASN A 108 -14.56 -5.04 24.83
C ASN A 108 -13.22 -5.65 25.29
N LEU A 109 -12.33 -4.80 25.78
CA LEU A 109 -11.06 -5.26 26.33
C LEU A 109 -11.28 -6.05 27.64
N SER A 110 -10.43 -7.06 27.88
CA SER A 110 -10.60 -8.01 28.99
C SER A 110 -10.63 -7.37 30.38
N ASN A 111 -10.02 -6.18 30.55
CA ASN A 111 -10.06 -5.44 31.81
C ASN A 111 -11.30 -4.54 31.97
N GLY A 112 -12.24 -4.57 31.03
CA GLY A 112 -13.47 -3.75 31.05
C GLY A 112 -13.25 -2.24 30.90
N LYS A 113 -12.01 -1.80 30.65
CA LYS A 113 -11.62 -0.37 30.61
C LYS A 113 -11.51 0.21 29.20
N GLY A 114 -12.05 -0.44 28.19
CA GLY A 114 -12.00 0.11 26.85
C GLY A 114 -12.73 -0.72 25.80
N LEU A 115 -13.09 -0.05 24.74
CA LEU A 115 -13.66 -0.61 23.52
C LEU A 115 -12.62 -0.49 22.40
N LEU A 116 -12.30 -1.60 21.78
CA LEU A 116 -11.42 -1.66 20.63
C LEU A 116 -12.25 -1.83 19.37
N THR A 117 -12.09 -0.92 18.41
CA THR A 117 -12.68 -1.01 17.07
C THR A 117 -11.57 -1.11 16.04
N VAL A 118 -11.57 -2.17 15.24
CA VAL A 118 -10.56 -2.41 14.20
C VAL A 118 -11.17 -2.79 12.87
N GLU A 119 -10.59 -2.29 11.79
CA GLU A 119 -10.83 -2.74 10.43
C GLU A 119 -9.59 -3.49 9.94
N ILE A 120 -9.79 -4.67 9.37
CA ILE A 120 -8.72 -5.61 9.06
C ILE A 120 -8.76 -5.94 7.57
N ALA A 121 -7.58 -5.96 6.95
CA ALA A 121 -7.36 -6.56 5.64
C ALA A 121 -6.39 -7.73 5.75
N ILE A 122 -6.66 -8.80 5.01
CA ILE A 122 -5.81 -9.98 4.86
C ILE A 122 -5.12 -9.87 3.51
N ALA A 123 -3.80 -9.94 3.49
CA ALA A 123 -3.01 -9.99 2.27
C ALA A 123 -2.79 -11.44 1.85
N THR A 124 -2.96 -11.70 0.57
CA THR A 124 -2.64 -12.98 -0.07
C THR A 124 -1.68 -12.75 -1.22
N TYR A 125 -0.86 -13.74 -1.55
CA TYR A 125 0.06 -13.68 -2.67
C TYR A 125 -0.14 -14.89 -3.56
N GLY A 126 -0.33 -14.66 -4.86
CA GLY A 126 -0.52 -15.71 -5.84
C GLY A 126 -0.94 -15.16 -7.21
N ASN A 127 -1.00 -16.04 -8.20
CA ASN A 127 -1.58 -15.71 -9.50
C ASN A 127 -3.09 -15.49 -9.40
N THR A 128 -3.74 -15.04 -10.46
CA THR A 128 -5.16 -14.70 -10.46
C THR A 128 -6.03 -15.87 -10.00
N LEU A 129 -5.79 -17.06 -10.53
CA LEU A 129 -6.58 -18.25 -10.21
C LEU A 129 -6.40 -18.69 -8.75
N ALA A 130 -5.15 -18.66 -8.24
CA ALA A 130 -4.87 -18.97 -6.85
C ALA A 130 -5.49 -17.93 -5.91
N SER A 131 -5.39 -16.65 -6.25
CA SER A 131 -5.98 -15.56 -5.48
C SER A 131 -7.50 -15.66 -5.43
N GLU A 132 -8.17 -15.91 -6.54
CA GLU A 132 -9.63 -16.12 -6.58
C GLU A 132 -10.08 -17.29 -5.69
N LYS A 133 -9.34 -18.40 -5.75
CA LYS A 133 -9.61 -19.56 -4.88
C LYS A 133 -9.50 -19.21 -3.41
N VAL A 134 -8.43 -18.51 -3.02
CA VAL A 134 -8.22 -18.08 -1.63
C VAL A 134 -9.28 -17.06 -1.20
N MET A 135 -9.62 -16.09 -2.04
CA MET A 135 -10.69 -15.12 -1.75
C MET A 135 -12.02 -15.82 -1.47
N LYS A 136 -12.40 -16.79 -2.30
CA LYS A 136 -13.61 -17.60 -2.10
C LYS A 136 -13.56 -18.42 -0.80
N GLN A 137 -12.39 -18.94 -0.43
CA GLN A 137 -12.20 -19.61 0.87
C GLN A 137 -12.38 -18.61 2.02
N LEU A 138 -11.78 -17.43 1.95
CA LEU A 138 -11.93 -16.38 2.97
C LEU A 138 -13.40 -15.96 3.13
N GLU A 139 -14.14 -15.83 2.05
CA GLU A 139 -15.59 -15.58 2.10
C GLU A 139 -16.34 -16.72 2.79
N THR A 140 -16.06 -17.96 2.43
CA THR A 140 -16.70 -19.13 3.00
C THR A 140 -16.41 -19.27 4.51
N PHE A 141 -15.17 -19.00 4.93
CA PHE A 141 -14.75 -19.10 6.32
C PHE A 141 -14.96 -17.80 7.12
N ASN A 142 -15.48 -16.75 6.51
CA ASN A 142 -15.69 -15.44 7.14
C ASN A 142 -16.35 -15.53 8.53
N PRO A 143 -17.45 -16.28 8.76
CA PRO A 143 -18.06 -16.36 10.08
C PRO A 143 -17.13 -16.96 11.13
N LYS A 144 -16.37 -18.00 10.78
CA LYS A 144 -15.41 -18.66 11.70
C LYS A 144 -14.23 -17.74 11.99
N MET A 145 -13.65 -17.12 10.96
CA MET A 145 -12.57 -16.14 11.14
C MET A 145 -13.03 -14.97 12.01
N ARG A 146 -14.24 -14.47 11.77
CA ARG A 146 -14.80 -13.37 12.53
C ARG A 146 -14.95 -13.71 14.00
N SER A 147 -15.41 -14.92 14.31
CA SER A 147 -15.50 -15.43 15.69
C SER A 147 -14.13 -15.53 16.34
N ALA A 148 -13.14 -16.16 15.66
CA ALA A 148 -11.79 -16.33 16.18
C ALA A 148 -11.09 -14.98 16.41
N ILE A 149 -11.21 -14.04 15.47
CA ILE A 149 -10.66 -12.68 15.59
C ILE A 149 -11.29 -11.94 16.77
N ASN A 150 -12.63 -11.93 16.89
CA ASN A 150 -13.31 -11.28 18.00
C ASN A 150 -12.92 -11.87 19.36
N PHE A 151 -12.81 -13.18 19.44
CA PHE A 151 -12.35 -13.85 20.66
C PHE A 151 -10.94 -13.37 21.03
N LYS A 152 -10.01 -13.37 20.07
CA LYS A 152 -8.63 -12.94 20.29
C LYS A 152 -8.51 -11.45 20.63
N LEU A 153 -9.35 -10.60 20.07
CA LEU A 153 -9.41 -9.18 20.40
C LEU A 153 -9.95 -8.94 21.81
N SER A 154 -10.96 -9.71 22.26
CA SER A 154 -11.54 -9.60 23.60
C SER A 154 -10.61 -10.05 24.73
N GLU A 155 -9.61 -10.90 24.42
CA GLU A 155 -8.57 -11.28 25.38
C GLU A 155 -7.57 -10.16 25.66
N GLN A 156 -7.50 -9.15 24.80
CA GLN A 156 -6.51 -8.08 24.92
C GLN A 156 -6.85 -7.11 26.05
N THR A 157 -5.82 -6.59 26.68
CA THR A 157 -5.92 -5.45 27.60
C THR A 157 -5.55 -4.14 26.89
N LEU A 158 -5.85 -2.99 27.52
CA LEU A 158 -5.42 -1.70 27.03
C LEU A 158 -3.90 -1.64 26.85
N ASP A 159 -3.17 -2.24 27.80
CA ASP A 159 -1.71 -2.27 27.73
C ASP A 159 -1.16 -3.10 26.57
N ASP A 160 -1.87 -4.14 26.16
CA ASP A 160 -1.44 -5.01 25.05
C ASP A 160 -1.60 -4.38 23.67
N VAL A 161 -2.28 -3.24 23.57
CA VAL A 161 -2.59 -2.58 22.30
C VAL A 161 -2.17 -1.11 22.24
N ASN A 162 -1.55 -0.57 23.29
CA ASN A 162 -1.23 0.86 23.41
C ASN A 162 -0.03 1.31 22.55
N THR A 163 0.84 0.40 22.10
CA THR A 163 2.02 0.71 21.29
C THR A 163 2.00 0.04 19.92
N VAL A 164 2.71 0.63 18.94
CA VAL A 164 2.83 0.06 17.59
C VAL A 164 3.43 -1.36 17.62
N ALA A 165 4.46 -1.59 18.44
CA ALA A 165 5.08 -2.90 18.56
C ALA A 165 4.09 -3.97 19.06
N LYS A 166 3.25 -3.63 20.05
CA LYS A 166 2.22 -4.53 20.58
C LYS A 166 1.10 -4.78 19.58
N ARG A 167 0.69 -3.74 18.79
CA ARG A 167 -0.27 -3.91 17.70
C ARG A 167 0.27 -4.84 16.61
N ASN A 168 1.54 -4.73 16.25
CA ASN A 168 2.18 -5.64 15.30
C ASN A 168 2.24 -7.08 15.83
N LYS A 169 2.46 -7.26 17.15
CA LYS A 169 2.38 -8.58 17.79
C LYS A 169 0.96 -9.15 17.71
N LEU A 170 -0.05 -8.33 17.98
CA LEU A 170 -1.45 -8.70 17.85
C LEU A 170 -1.80 -9.06 16.40
N ALA A 171 -1.36 -8.29 15.40
CA ALA A 171 -1.58 -8.60 13.99
C ALA A 171 -1.02 -9.99 13.62
N LYS A 172 0.19 -10.32 14.07
CA LYS A 172 0.79 -11.65 13.86
C LYS A 172 0.00 -12.77 14.56
N ALA A 173 -0.49 -12.53 15.76
CA ALA A 173 -1.33 -13.49 16.47
C ALA A 173 -2.66 -13.73 15.73
N LEU A 174 -3.32 -12.66 15.27
CA LEU A 174 -4.53 -12.76 14.46
C LEU A 174 -4.28 -13.45 13.12
N LEU A 175 -3.15 -13.20 12.47
CA LEU A 175 -2.74 -13.88 11.25
C LEU A 175 -2.63 -15.39 11.48
N SER A 176 -2.04 -15.81 12.60
CA SER A 176 -1.93 -17.23 12.95
C SER A 176 -3.31 -17.88 13.14
N GLU A 177 -4.24 -17.19 13.81
CA GLU A 177 -5.62 -17.66 13.97
C GLU A 177 -6.36 -17.77 12.64
N VAL A 178 -6.21 -16.78 11.75
CA VAL A 178 -6.81 -16.80 10.42
C VAL A 178 -6.28 -17.97 9.60
N ARG A 179 -4.96 -18.19 9.59
CA ARG A 179 -4.35 -19.34 8.91
C ARG A 179 -4.85 -20.67 9.49
N LEU A 180 -4.97 -20.77 10.80
CA LEU A 180 -5.50 -21.98 11.45
C LEU A 180 -6.94 -22.28 11.01
N VAL A 181 -7.78 -21.26 10.84
CA VAL A 181 -9.17 -21.42 10.40
C VAL A 181 -9.27 -21.80 8.94
N VAL A 182 -8.42 -21.23 8.07
CA VAL A 182 -8.49 -21.40 6.60
C VAL A 182 -7.69 -22.62 6.14
N ASP A 183 -6.46 -22.77 6.61
CA ASP A 183 -5.52 -23.82 6.18
C ASP A 183 -5.62 -25.09 7.03
N GLY A 184 -6.25 -24.99 8.23
CA GLY A 184 -6.34 -26.09 9.18
C GLY A 184 -5.08 -26.22 10.07
N GLN A 185 -5.11 -27.23 10.95
CA GLN A 185 -4.03 -27.46 11.93
C GLN A 185 -2.74 -28.02 11.33
N THR A 186 -2.84 -28.69 10.18
CA THR A 186 -1.70 -29.31 9.49
C THR A 186 -1.71 -28.88 8.03
N PRO A 187 -1.20 -27.67 7.72
CA PRO A 187 -1.13 -27.22 6.35
C PRO A 187 -0.16 -28.11 5.56
N THR A 188 -0.62 -28.64 4.44
CA THR A 188 0.19 -29.47 3.53
C THR A 188 1.04 -28.65 2.58
N ALA A 189 0.80 -27.34 2.53
CA ALA A 189 1.51 -26.39 1.69
C ALA A 189 1.70 -25.05 2.43
N PRO A 190 2.64 -24.20 2.00
CA PRO A 190 2.75 -22.84 2.49
C PRO A 190 1.42 -22.08 2.33
N SER A 191 1.02 -21.34 3.37
CA SER A 191 -0.20 -20.55 3.32
C SER A 191 -0.13 -19.48 2.26
N ALA A 192 -1.15 -19.36 1.43
CA ALA A 192 -1.29 -18.26 0.50
C ALA A 192 -1.64 -16.94 1.20
N ILE A 193 -2.05 -17.00 2.46
CA ILE A 193 -2.27 -15.83 3.32
C ILE A 193 -0.92 -15.37 3.86
N THR A 194 -0.47 -14.20 3.41
CA THR A 194 0.89 -13.71 3.71
C THR A 194 0.92 -12.79 4.93
N ASP A 195 -0.05 -11.89 5.05
CA ASP A 195 -0.05 -10.89 6.12
C ASP A 195 -1.47 -10.46 6.53
N LEU A 196 -1.55 -9.75 7.66
CA LEU A 196 -2.76 -9.15 8.19
C LEU A 196 -2.46 -7.71 8.60
N HIS A 197 -3.24 -6.78 8.06
CA HIS A 197 -3.07 -5.34 8.27
C HIS A 197 -4.27 -4.74 8.98
N PHE A 198 -4.01 -3.87 9.95
CA PHE A 198 -5.04 -2.99 10.49
C PHE A 198 -5.19 -1.77 9.58
N ILE A 199 -6.33 -1.67 8.89
CA ILE A 199 -6.69 -0.48 8.09
C ILE A 199 -7.06 0.67 9.02
N LYS A 200 -7.79 0.34 10.10
CA LYS A 200 -8.20 1.28 11.12
C LYS A 200 -8.06 0.64 12.49
N PHE A 201 -7.60 1.41 13.45
CA PHE A 201 -7.40 0.97 14.82
C PHE A 201 -7.81 2.09 15.77
N VAL A 202 -8.95 1.94 16.43
CA VAL A 202 -9.51 2.95 17.34
C VAL A 202 -9.67 2.33 18.71
N LEU A 203 -9.14 3.02 19.69
CA LEU A 203 -9.27 2.70 21.10
C LEU A 203 -10.17 3.77 21.75
N SER A 204 -11.27 3.33 22.32
CA SER A 204 -12.16 4.18 23.10
C SER A 204 -12.21 3.62 24.52
N GLY A 205 -11.78 4.40 25.49
CA GLY A 205 -11.81 4.02 26.88
C GLY A 205 -11.78 5.26 27.76
N THR A 206 -12.40 5.17 28.88
CA THR A 206 -12.40 6.16 29.97
C THR A 206 -11.36 5.79 30.98
#